data_9fa80a9ab76b971b782a4fd7c97184a3
#
_entry.id   9fa80a9ab76b971b782a4fd7c97184a3
#
_cell.length_a   1.000
_cell.length_b   1.000
_cell.length_c   1.000
_cell.angle_alpha   90.00
_cell.angle_beta   90.00
_cell.angle_gamma   90.00
#
_symmetry.space_group_name_H-M   'P 1'
#
loop_
_entity.id
_entity.type
_entity.pdbx_description
1 polymer ?
#
loop_
_entity_poly.entity_id
_entity_poly.type
_entity_poly.pdbx_seq_one_letter_code
_entity_poly.pdbx_strand_id
1 'polypeptide(L)'
;GHPRMTQSISSAASDVYKRQSYKRGDLLFRDIERLKYIAAQIGPFQIIYAGKAHPRDDGGKTLIQRIQQAKNAMKGNIKIVYLENYDLKLAKMLTSGVDIWLNTPQVPREASGTSGMKAALNGIPSFSVLDGWWHEGHIEGLTGWSIGDNDGSDEAAEVTTLYEKLEKTIIPIFYHHNDHFLEIMRHCIAINGSFFNTHRMIQQYVLNAYYQ
;
A
#
# COMPACT_ATOMS: atom_id res chain seq x y z
N GLY A 1 -21.61 12.58 -19.32
CA GLY A 1 -21.03 12.44 -17.99
C GLY A 1 -19.81 11.54 -18.08
N HIS A 2 -18.62 12.06 -17.75
CA HIS A 2 -17.43 11.20 -17.59
C HIS A 2 -17.73 10.16 -16.52
N PRO A 3 -17.33 8.90 -16.69
CA PRO A 3 -17.40 7.92 -15.62
C PRO A 3 -16.60 8.49 -14.46
N ARG A 4 -17.21 8.56 -13.27
CA ARG A 4 -16.51 8.98 -12.05
C ARG A 4 -15.37 8.00 -11.83
N MET A 5 -14.13 8.46 -12.02
CA MET A 5 -12.97 7.67 -11.67
C MET A 5 -13.00 7.42 -10.16
N THR A 6 -13.01 6.18 -9.76
CA THR A 6 -12.99 5.78 -8.35
C THR A 6 -11.58 5.40 -8.01
N GLN A 7 -10.99 6.05 -7.02
CA GLN A 7 -9.65 5.75 -6.55
C GLN A 7 -9.53 4.28 -6.13
N SER A 8 -8.49 3.60 -6.58
CA SER A 8 -8.20 2.21 -6.25
C SER A 8 -7.02 2.13 -5.28
N ILE A 9 -7.31 1.75 -4.05
CA ILE A 9 -6.29 1.49 -3.03
C ILE A 9 -6.03 -0.02 -3.03
N SER A 10 -4.79 -0.43 -3.29
CA SER A 10 -4.39 -1.82 -3.19
C SER A 10 -3.58 -2.04 -1.93
N SER A 11 -4.00 -3.02 -1.15
CA SER A 11 -3.19 -3.61 -0.09
C SER A 11 -2.80 -5.02 -0.52
N ALA A 12 -1.51 -5.25 -0.78
CA ALA A 12 -1.01 -6.57 -1.06
C ALA A 12 -0.84 -7.33 0.26
N ALA A 13 -1.76 -8.24 0.55
CA ALA A 13 -1.49 -9.31 1.51
C ALA A 13 -0.58 -10.31 0.81
N SER A 14 0.73 -10.15 0.99
CA SER A 14 1.76 -10.77 0.15
C SER A 14 2.17 -12.18 0.55
N ASP A 15 2.87 -12.75 -0.39
CA ASP A 15 3.87 -13.85 -0.38
C ASP A 15 3.74 -15.08 0.53
N VAL A 16 3.78 -16.19 -0.17
CA VAL A 16 3.39 -17.57 0.12
C VAL A 16 4.23 -18.30 1.19
N TYR A 17 5.36 -17.77 1.66
CA TYR A 17 6.35 -18.57 2.40
C TYR A 17 6.76 -18.07 3.79
N LYS A 18 6.23 -16.99 4.30
CA LYS A 18 6.55 -16.49 5.65
C LYS A 18 5.27 -16.18 6.43
N ARG A 19 5.24 -16.52 7.72
CA ARG A 19 4.19 -16.11 8.67
C ARG A 19 3.98 -14.59 8.58
N GLN A 20 2.91 -14.14 7.92
CA GLN A 20 2.74 -12.73 7.54
C GLN A 20 1.73 -11.98 8.40
N SER A 21 1.52 -12.42 9.62
CA SER A 21 0.75 -11.66 10.61
C SER A 21 1.27 -10.24 10.83
N TYR A 22 2.56 -9.99 10.57
CA TYR A 22 3.16 -8.67 10.70
C TYR A 22 2.71 -7.64 9.65
N LYS A 23 2.14 -8.07 8.54
CA LYS A 23 1.65 -7.15 7.48
C LYS A 23 0.36 -6.42 7.84
N ARG A 24 -0.30 -6.80 8.90
CA ARG A 24 -1.50 -6.16 9.45
C ARG A 24 -2.48 -5.65 8.38
N GLY A 25 -2.79 -6.48 7.37
CA GLY A 25 -3.67 -6.10 6.27
C GLY A 25 -5.09 -5.70 6.70
N ASP A 26 -5.47 -5.96 7.95
CA ASP A 26 -6.72 -5.54 8.57
C ASP A 26 -6.64 -4.17 9.29
N LEU A 27 -5.46 -3.50 9.30
CA LEU A 27 -5.29 -2.21 9.97
C LEU A 27 -6.27 -1.15 9.41
N LEU A 28 -6.52 -1.19 8.11
CA LEU A 28 -7.49 -0.30 7.45
C LEU A 28 -8.93 -0.46 7.95
N PHE A 29 -9.25 -1.53 8.67
CA PHE A 29 -10.60 -1.84 9.15
C PHE A 29 -10.78 -1.64 10.66
N ARG A 30 -9.86 -0.94 11.33
CA ARG A 30 -9.96 -0.66 12.76
C ARG A 30 -11.12 0.27 13.09
N ASP A 31 -11.46 1.19 12.18
CA ASP A 31 -12.62 2.08 12.30
C ASP A 31 -13.43 2.07 10.99
N ILE A 32 -14.35 1.12 10.92
CA ILE A 32 -15.22 0.91 9.75
C ILE A 32 -16.15 2.10 9.52
N GLU A 33 -16.65 2.73 10.57
CA GLU A 33 -17.58 3.86 10.45
C GLU A 33 -16.88 5.09 9.89
N ARG A 34 -15.68 5.39 10.35
CA ARG A 34 -14.87 6.47 9.77
C ARG A 34 -14.53 6.21 8.30
N LEU A 35 -14.22 4.96 7.96
CA LEU A 35 -13.93 4.58 6.57
C LEU A 35 -15.15 4.79 5.65
N LYS A 36 -16.36 4.42 6.12
CA LYS A 36 -17.61 4.68 5.42
C LYS A 36 -17.88 6.19 5.26
N TYR A 37 -17.64 6.96 6.31
CA TYR A 37 -17.76 8.42 6.29
C TYR A 37 -16.83 9.02 5.22
N ILE A 38 -15.57 8.64 5.20
CA ILE A 38 -14.59 9.10 4.21
C ILE A 38 -15.06 8.80 2.79
N ALA A 39 -15.51 7.57 2.52
CA ALA A 39 -15.99 7.19 1.20
C ALA A 39 -17.25 7.94 0.75
N ALA A 40 -18.13 8.28 1.69
CA ALA A 40 -19.41 8.97 1.41
C ALA A 40 -19.28 10.49 1.29
N GLN A 41 -18.40 11.11 2.09
CA GLN A 41 -18.33 12.57 2.23
C GLN A 41 -17.12 13.19 1.54
N ILE A 42 -15.97 12.49 1.51
CA ILE A 42 -14.72 13.04 0.98
C ILE A 42 -14.54 12.62 -0.48
N GLY A 43 -14.69 11.32 -0.76
CA GLY A 43 -14.63 10.80 -2.12
C GLY A 43 -14.69 9.27 -2.16
N PRO A 44 -15.37 8.70 -3.15
CA PRO A 44 -15.53 7.26 -3.26
C PRO A 44 -14.19 6.59 -3.61
N PHE A 45 -13.90 5.44 -3.00
CA PHE A 45 -12.75 4.60 -3.33
C PHE A 45 -13.10 3.14 -3.25
N GLN A 46 -12.27 2.31 -3.83
CA GLN A 46 -12.35 0.86 -3.73
C GLN A 46 -11.06 0.29 -3.15
N ILE A 47 -11.17 -0.88 -2.53
CA ILE A 47 -10.04 -1.55 -1.89
C ILE A 47 -9.85 -2.89 -2.57
N ILE A 48 -8.62 -3.16 -3.02
CA ILE A 48 -8.26 -4.42 -3.65
C ILE A 48 -7.23 -5.13 -2.78
N TYR A 49 -7.60 -6.28 -2.27
CA TYR A 49 -6.70 -7.21 -1.63
C TYR A 49 -6.32 -8.33 -2.58
N ALA A 50 -5.08 -8.74 -2.52
CA ALA A 50 -4.62 -9.93 -3.21
C ALA A 50 -3.66 -10.71 -2.32
N GLY A 51 -3.81 -12.03 -2.28
CA GLY A 51 -2.95 -12.86 -1.46
C GLY A 51 -3.43 -14.29 -1.37
N LYS A 52 -2.60 -15.11 -0.76
CA LYS A 52 -2.95 -16.48 -0.36
C LYS A 52 -2.22 -16.85 0.92
N ALA A 53 -2.91 -17.55 1.81
CA ALA A 53 -2.30 -18.11 3.00
C ALA A 53 -1.81 -19.54 2.72
N HIS A 54 -0.66 -19.89 3.28
CA HIS A 54 -0.22 -21.29 3.27
C HIS A 54 -1.23 -22.15 4.07
N PRO A 55 -1.49 -23.41 3.69
CA PRO A 55 -2.42 -24.29 4.43
C PRO A 55 -2.12 -24.44 5.93
N ARG A 56 -0.87 -24.25 6.35
CA ARG A 56 -0.42 -24.28 7.75
C ARG A 56 -0.30 -22.89 8.41
N ASP A 57 -0.71 -21.83 7.72
CA ASP A 57 -0.66 -20.45 8.24
C ASP A 57 -2.06 -20.03 8.74
N ASP A 58 -2.35 -20.36 9.98
CA ASP A 58 -3.64 -20.01 10.59
C ASP A 58 -3.80 -18.52 10.83
N GLY A 59 -2.70 -17.79 11.05
CA GLY A 59 -2.69 -16.33 11.15
C GLY A 59 -3.11 -15.67 9.84
N GLY A 60 -2.56 -16.12 8.71
CA GLY A 60 -2.95 -15.63 7.39
C GLY A 60 -4.41 -15.97 7.04
N LYS A 61 -4.89 -17.16 7.40
CA LYS A 61 -6.31 -17.52 7.24
C LYS A 61 -7.24 -16.63 8.05
N THR A 62 -6.87 -16.34 9.30
CA THR A 62 -7.63 -15.43 10.18
C THR A 62 -7.68 -14.03 9.60
N LEU A 63 -6.56 -13.52 9.05
CA LEU A 63 -6.53 -12.23 8.38
C LEU A 63 -7.47 -12.19 7.17
N ILE A 64 -7.46 -13.22 6.33
CA ILE A 64 -8.39 -13.33 5.20
C ILE A 64 -9.85 -13.33 5.67
N GLN A 65 -10.17 -14.05 6.75
CA GLN A 65 -11.52 -14.05 7.33
C GLN A 65 -11.94 -12.65 7.79
N ARG A 66 -11.06 -11.91 8.48
CA ARG A 66 -11.33 -10.52 8.90
C ARG A 66 -11.58 -9.60 7.71
N ILE A 67 -10.80 -9.72 6.64
CA ILE A 67 -11.00 -8.96 5.41
C ILE A 67 -12.38 -9.28 4.79
N GLN A 68 -12.79 -10.54 4.76
CA GLN A 68 -14.12 -10.93 4.26
C GLN A 68 -15.26 -10.42 5.16
N GLN A 69 -15.07 -10.41 6.47
CA GLN A 69 -16.03 -9.82 7.41
C GLN A 69 -16.16 -8.30 7.17
N ALA A 70 -15.05 -7.59 7.04
CA ALA A 70 -15.04 -6.16 6.72
C ALA A 70 -15.72 -5.87 5.38
N LYS A 71 -15.45 -6.68 4.34
CA LYS A 71 -16.14 -6.59 3.05
C LYS A 71 -17.66 -6.69 3.19
N ASN A 72 -18.16 -7.61 4.01
CA ASN A 72 -19.58 -7.76 4.24
C ASN A 72 -20.18 -6.59 5.02
N ALA A 73 -19.46 -6.08 6.03
CA ALA A 73 -19.89 -4.93 6.84
C ALA A 73 -19.93 -3.60 6.03
N MET A 74 -19.13 -3.51 4.98
CA MET A 74 -19.06 -2.30 4.12
C MET A 74 -19.82 -2.44 2.80
N LYS A 75 -20.58 -3.52 2.61
CA LYS A 75 -21.37 -3.75 1.41
C LYS A 75 -22.33 -2.57 1.15
N GLY A 76 -22.24 -1.99 -0.05
CA GLY A 76 -23.03 -0.80 -0.43
C GLY A 76 -22.36 0.54 -0.15
N ASN A 77 -21.31 0.57 0.67
CA ASN A 77 -20.54 1.80 0.96
C ASN A 77 -19.20 1.83 0.20
N ILE A 78 -18.39 0.80 0.38
CA ILE A 78 -17.07 0.69 -0.24
C ILE A 78 -16.99 -0.65 -0.97
N LYS A 79 -16.52 -0.62 -2.21
CA LYS A 79 -16.23 -1.84 -2.96
C LYS A 79 -14.92 -2.45 -2.49
N ILE A 80 -14.99 -3.61 -1.84
CA ILE A 80 -13.82 -4.38 -1.43
C ILE A 80 -13.75 -5.64 -2.27
N VAL A 81 -12.62 -5.85 -2.94
CA VAL A 81 -12.34 -7.03 -3.76
C VAL A 81 -11.18 -7.79 -3.14
N TYR A 82 -11.36 -9.08 -2.95
CA TYR A 82 -10.28 -10.00 -2.60
C TYR A 82 -9.98 -10.90 -3.80
N LEU A 83 -8.75 -10.81 -4.32
CA LEU A 83 -8.29 -11.60 -5.45
C LEU A 83 -7.49 -12.80 -4.93
N GLU A 84 -8.01 -13.97 -5.20
CA GLU A 84 -7.40 -15.24 -4.85
C GLU A 84 -6.25 -15.62 -5.79
N ASN A 85 -5.47 -16.63 -5.40
CA ASN A 85 -4.42 -17.19 -6.23
C ASN A 85 -3.38 -16.18 -6.72
N TYR A 86 -2.95 -15.29 -5.82
CA TYR A 86 -1.91 -14.30 -6.11
C TYR A 86 -0.70 -14.94 -6.78
N ASP A 87 -0.38 -14.51 -8.00
CA ASP A 87 0.73 -14.94 -8.81
C ASP A 87 1.47 -13.74 -9.42
N LEU A 88 2.52 -14.00 -10.21
CA LEU A 88 3.31 -12.94 -10.85
C LEU A 88 2.50 -12.11 -11.86
N LYS A 89 1.52 -12.72 -12.54
CA LYS A 89 0.67 -12.01 -13.50
C LYS A 89 -0.25 -11.03 -12.77
N LEU A 90 -0.90 -11.48 -11.70
CA LEU A 90 -1.75 -10.65 -10.88
C LEU A 90 -0.94 -9.56 -10.16
N ALA A 91 0.26 -9.90 -9.64
CA ALA A 91 1.17 -8.92 -9.05
C ALA A 91 1.53 -7.80 -10.02
N LYS A 92 1.86 -8.13 -11.27
CA LYS A 92 2.17 -7.16 -12.33
C LYS A 92 0.97 -6.24 -12.60
N MET A 93 -0.24 -6.80 -12.70
CA MET A 93 -1.46 -6.02 -12.93
C MET A 93 -1.75 -5.05 -11.77
N LEU A 94 -1.60 -5.50 -10.53
CA LEU A 94 -1.84 -4.67 -9.34
C LEU A 94 -0.81 -3.55 -9.21
N THR A 95 0.48 -3.87 -9.35
CA THR A 95 1.57 -2.87 -9.24
C THR A 95 1.60 -1.86 -10.40
N SER A 96 0.72 -1.98 -11.39
CA SER A 96 0.57 -1.02 -12.49
C SER A 96 -0.85 -0.48 -12.67
N GLY A 97 -1.83 -1.00 -11.93
CA GLY A 97 -3.24 -0.71 -12.18
C GLY A 97 -4.01 -0.12 -10.99
N VAL A 98 -3.35 0.18 -9.88
CA VAL A 98 -3.96 0.86 -8.73
C VAL A 98 -3.44 2.28 -8.61
N ASP A 99 -4.13 3.13 -7.87
CA ASP A 99 -3.74 4.53 -7.69
C ASP A 99 -2.87 4.72 -6.45
N ILE A 100 -3.05 3.91 -5.41
CA ILE A 100 -2.30 3.95 -4.16
C ILE A 100 -1.87 2.55 -3.76
N TRP A 101 -0.63 2.42 -3.31
CA TRP A 101 -0.07 1.18 -2.75
C TRP A 101 -0.02 1.26 -1.24
N LEU A 102 -1.00 0.64 -0.57
CA LEU A 102 -1.06 0.60 0.89
C LEU A 102 -0.23 -0.56 1.43
N ASN A 103 0.66 -0.28 2.41
CA ASN A 103 1.44 -1.28 3.11
C ASN A 103 1.54 -0.95 4.61
N THR A 104 1.15 -1.89 5.45
CA THR A 104 0.98 -1.68 6.90
C THR A 104 1.80 -2.67 7.73
N PRO A 105 3.11 -2.82 7.49
CA PRO A 105 3.93 -3.76 8.24
C PRO A 105 4.04 -3.34 9.70
N GLN A 106 4.33 -4.31 10.55
CA GLN A 106 4.75 -4.06 11.94
C GLN A 106 6.25 -3.81 11.98
N VAL A 107 6.66 -2.63 12.37
CA VAL A 107 8.07 -2.25 12.50
C VAL A 107 8.77 -3.14 13.56
N PRO A 108 9.98 -3.57 13.37
CA PRO A 108 10.88 -3.48 12.20
C PRO A 108 10.89 -4.80 11.38
N ARG A 109 9.76 -5.33 10.99
CA ARG A 109 9.66 -6.68 10.41
C ARG A 109 9.72 -6.74 8.90
N GLU A 110 9.55 -5.63 8.21
CA GLU A 110 9.66 -5.54 6.76
C GLU A 110 11.13 -5.38 6.34
N ALA A 111 11.76 -6.45 5.88
CA ALA A 111 13.18 -6.40 5.52
C ALA A 111 13.46 -5.51 4.28
N SER A 112 12.54 -5.43 3.34
CA SER A 112 12.69 -4.62 2.12
C SER A 112 11.35 -4.08 1.60
N GLY A 113 10.39 -4.94 1.22
CA GLY A 113 9.09 -4.51 0.68
C GLY A 113 9.12 -4.23 -0.81
N THR A 114 9.68 -5.15 -1.62
CA THR A 114 9.86 -4.99 -3.08
C THR A 114 8.58 -4.72 -3.87
N SER A 115 7.40 -5.01 -3.32
CA SER A 115 6.12 -4.70 -3.98
C SER A 115 5.88 -3.20 -4.12
N GLY A 116 6.20 -2.42 -3.09
CA GLY A 116 6.16 -0.95 -3.15
C GLY A 116 7.14 -0.36 -4.15
N MET A 117 8.36 -0.91 -4.25
CA MET A 117 9.33 -0.52 -5.28
C MET A 117 8.78 -0.75 -6.70
N LYS A 118 8.10 -1.90 -6.92
CA LYS A 118 7.47 -2.22 -8.22
C LYS A 118 6.31 -1.26 -8.53
N ALA A 119 5.52 -0.89 -7.52
CA ALA A 119 4.46 0.10 -7.67
C ALA A 119 5.04 1.46 -8.03
N ALA A 120 6.09 1.91 -7.34
CA ALA A 120 6.77 3.18 -7.62
C ALA A 120 7.36 3.25 -9.05
N LEU A 121 7.89 2.15 -9.59
CA LEU A 121 8.34 2.04 -10.99
C LEU A 121 7.21 2.32 -12.01
N ASN A 122 5.96 2.10 -11.62
CA ASN A 122 4.78 2.39 -12.43
C ASN A 122 4.11 3.73 -12.05
N GLY A 123 4.76 4.56 -11.24
CA GLY A 123 4.22 5.84 -10.81
C GLY A 123 3.17 5.77 -9.71
N ILE A 124 3.05 4.64 -9.03
CA ILE A 124 2.06 4.49 -7.96
C ILE A 124 2.67 4.92 -6.63
N PRO A 125 2.12 5.98 -5.98
CA PRO A 125 2.58 6.42 -4.67
C PRO A 125 2.36 5.36 -3.60
N SER A 126 3.32 5.21 -2.70
CA SER A 126 3.18 4.37 -1.53
C SER A 126 2.51 5.13 -0.40
N PHE A 127 1.57 4.47 0.26
CA PHE A 127 1.02 4.89 1.54
C PHE A 127 1.35 3.80 2.55
N SER A 128 2.38 4.01 3.35
CA SER A 128 2.99 2.92 4.10
C SER A 128 3.54 3.36 5.45
N VAL A 129 3.51 2.43 6.40
CA VAL A 129 4.32 2.54 7.62
C VAL A 129 5.79 2.61 7.20
N LEU A 130 6.58 3.41 7.92
CA LEU A 130 8.02 3.56 7.68
C LEU A 130 8.75 2.31 8.14
N ASP A 131 8.94 1.39 7.19
CA ASP A 131 9.68 0.14 7.40
C ASP A 131 10.28 -0.35 6.07
N GLY A 132 11.36 -1.11 6.14
CA GLY A 132 12.07 -1.60 4.96
C GLY A 132 12.53 -0.47 4.03
N TRP A 133 12.34 -0.63 2.72
CA TRP A 133 12.77 0.33 1.71
C TRP A 133 12.14 1.73 1.86
N TRP A 134 10.96 1.80 2.52
CA TRP A 134 10.22 3.04 2.65
C TRP A 134 10.91 4.05 3.57
N HIS A 135 11.80 3.61 4.46
CA HIS A 135 12.68 4.52 5.18
C HIS A 135 13.59 5.35 4.27
N GLU A 136 14.02 4.77 3.16
CA GLU A 136 14.91 5.43 2.20
C GLU A 136 14.13 6.13 1.07
N GLY A 137 13.02 5.53 0.65
CA GLY A 137 12.22 6.00 -0.50
C GLY A 137 11.16 7.04 -0.18
N HIS A 138 10.88 7.27 1.10
CA HIS A 138 9.84 8.17 1.53
C HIS A 138 10.25 9.63 1.49
N ILE A 139 9.47 10.42 0.76
CA ILE A 139 9.47 11.88 0.84
C ILE A 139 8.01 12.30 0.91
N GLU A 140 7.57 12.80 2.08
CA GLU A 140 6.17 13.08 2.37
C GLU A 140 5.54 14.01 1.33
N GLY A 141 4.41 13.57 0.76
CA GLY A 141 3.69 14.33 -0.27
C GLY A 141 4.38 14.42 -1.63
N LEU A 142 5.57 13.86 -1.79
CA LEU A 142 6.33 13.86 -3.05
C LEU A 142 6.40 12.46 -3.69
N THR A 143 6.75 11.43 -2.92
CA THR A 143 6.82 10.05 -3.39
C THR A 143 5.73 9.16 -2.80
N GLY A 144 4.93 9.71 -1.91
CA GLY A 144 3.84 9.06 -1.20
C GLY A 144 3.69 9.61 0.22
N TRP A 145 3.13 8.81 1.11
CA TRP A 145 2.80 9.24 2.47
C TRP A 145 3.17 8.18 3.50
N SER A 146 3.64 8.63 4.66
CA SER A 146 3.91 7.76 5.80
C SER A 146 2.64 7.46 6.60
N ILE A 147 2.64 6.35 7.32
CA ILE A 147 1.64 6.00 8.34
C ILE A 147 2.37 5.92 9.67
N GLY A 148 1.88 6.63 10.69
CA GLY A 148 2.52 6.70 12.00
C GLY A 148 3.81 7.53 12.00
N ASP A 149 4.56 7.37 13.07
CA ASP A 149 5.89 7.93 13.28
C ASP A 149 7.00 6.90 12.98
N ASN A 150 8.25 7.31 13.14
CA ASN A 150 9.42 6.52 12.73
C ASN A 150 9.69 5.29 13.62
N ASP A 151 9.12 5.20 14.82
CA ASP A 151 9.44 4.12 15.75
C ASP A 151 8.44 2.95 15.72
N GLY A 152 7.25 3.16 15.14
CA GLY A 152 6.24 2.12 14.97
C GLY A 152 5.74 1.51 16.29
N SER A 153 5.90 2.22 17.39
CA SER A 153 5.60 1.75 18.73
C SER A 153 4.12 1.84 19.09
N ASP A 154 3.35 2.69 18.40
CA ASP A 154 1.95 2.99 18.70
C ASP A 154 1.02 2.69 17.51
N GLU A 155 0.37 1.52 17.55
CA GLU A 155 -0.64 1.13 16.55
C GLU A 155 -1.83 2.12 16.51
N ALA A 156 -2.19 2.74 17.62
CA ALA A 156 -3.30 3.69 17.66
C ALA A 156 -2.94 5.00 16.94
N ALA A 157 -1.70 5.47 17.07
CA ALA A 157 -1.18 6.61 16.32
C ALA A 157 -1.10 6.29 14.82
N GLU A 158 -0.67 5.08 14.44
CA GLU A 158 -0.66 4.63 13.03
C GLU A 158 -2.07 4.63 12.44
N VAL A 159 -3.05 4.06 13.16
CA VAL A 159 -4.45 4.04 12.72
C VAL A 159 -4.99 5.47 12.56
N THR A 160 -4.72 6.35 13.52
CA THR A 160 -5.14 7.75 13.46
C THR A 160 -4.55 8.43 12.23
N THR A 161 -3.24 8.33 12.03
CA THR A 161 -2.53 8.92 10.89
C THR A 161 -3.03 8.37 9.56
N LEU A 162 -3.31 7.06 9.48
CA LEU A 162 -3.84 6.41 8.28
C LEU A 162 -5.16 7.06 7.85
N TYR A 163 -6.12 7.16 8.76
CA TYR A 163 -7.42 7.76 8.44
C TYR A 163 -7.32 9.26 8.17
N GLU A 164 -6.54 9.99 8.95
CA GLU A 164 -6.36 11.43 8.74
C GLU A 164 -5.77 11.76 7.37
N LYS A 165 -4.76 11.02 6.95
CA LYS A 165 -4.14 11.24 5.64
C LYS A 165 -5.06 10.83 4.49
N LEU A 166 -5.83 9.74 4.63
CA LEU A 166 -6.87 9.40 3.66
C LEU A 166 -7.91 10.51 3.52
N GLU A 167 -8.43 10.98 4.65
CA GLU A 167 -9.52 11.95 4.73
C GLU A 167 -9.09 13.35 4.28
N LYS A 168 -7.96 13.84 4.80
CA LYS A 168 -7.56 15.24 4.66
C LYS A 168 -6.57 15.50 3.52
N THR A 169 -5.91 14.46 3.01
CA THR A 169 -4.79 14.63 2.07
C THR A 169 -4.97 13.81 0.79
N ILE A 170 -4.96 12.48 0.89
CA ILE A 170 -4.82 11.60 -0.27
C ILE A 170 -6.05 11.66 -1.19
N ILE A 171 -7.23 11.44 -0.62
CA ILE A 171 -8.47 11.45 -1.39
C ILE A 171 -8.79 12.86 -1.94
N PRO A 172 -8.66 13.96 -1.15
CA PRO A 172 -8.78 15.30 -1.69
C PRO A 172 -7.80 15.63 -2.83
N ILE A 173 -6.52 15.27 -2.70
CA ILE A 173 -5.54 15.49 -3.79
C ILE A 173 -5.96 14.75 -5.05
N PHE A 174 -6.39 13.49 -4.95
CA PHE A 174 -6.81 12.70 -6.10
C PHE A 174 -8.01 13.31 -6.83
N TYR A 175 -9.02 13.82 -6.10
CA TYR A 175 -10.26 14.31 -6.71
C TYR A 175 -10.26 15.78 -7.07
N HIS A 176 -9.50 16.61 -6.34
CA HIS A 176 -9.59 18.07 -6.48
C HIS A 176 -8.27 18.70 -6.95
N HIS A 177 -7.14 17.99 -6.89
CA HIS A 177 -5.82 18.48 -7.25
C HIS A 177 -5.08 17.47 -8.14
N ASN A 178 -5.72 17.09 -9.25
CA ASN A 178 -5.22 16.03 -10.13
C ASN A 178 -3.81 16.30 -10.67
N ASP A 179 -3.48 17.55 -10.99
CA ASP A 179 -2.12 17.91 -11.44
C ASP A 179 -1.06 17.62 -10.37
N HIS A 180 -1.38 17.91 -9.10
CA HIS A 180 -0.52 17.56 -7.97
C HIS A 180 -0.37 16.04 -7.81
N PHE A 181 -1.46 15.28 -7.97
CA PHE A 181 -1.39 13.82 -7.93
C PHE A 181 -0.49 13.27 -9.05
N LEU A 182 -0.62 13.80 -10.26
CA LEU A 182 0.22 13.43 -11.41
C LEU A 182 1.71 13.79 -11.18
N GLU A 183 2.00 14.88 -10.49
CA GLU A 183 3.37 15.20 -10.11
C GLU A 183 3.95 14.21 -9.11
N ILE A 184 3.17 13.79 -8.11
CA ILE A 184 3.58 12.72 -7.17
C ILE A 184 3.88 11.43 -7.95
N MET A 185 3.03 11.04 -8.91
CA MET A 185 3.26 9.88 -9.77
C MET A 185 4.57 9.99 -10.57
N ARG A 186 4.88 11.18 -11.13
CA ARG A 186 6.13 11.44 -11.83
C ARG A 186 7.34 11.32 -10.91
N HIS A 187 7.24 11.83 -9.68
CA HIS A 187 8.30 11.72 -8.69
C HIS A 187 8.52 10.27 -8.22
N CYS A 188 7.48 9.46 -8.12
CA CYS A 188 7.63 8.03 -7.85
C CYS A 188 8.53 7.37 -8.91
N ILE A 189 8.33 7.67 -10.19
CA ILE A 189 9.16 7.13 -11.27
C ILE A 189 10.56 7.76 -11.25
N ALA A 190 10.64 9.09 -11.20
CA ALA A 190 11.89 9.82 -11.35
C ALA A 190 12.86 9.61 -10.18
N ILE A 191 12.35 9.55 -8.95
CA ILE A 191 13.14 9.42 -7.73
C ILE A 191 13.24 7.94 -7.34
N ASN A 192 12.11 7.32 -6.99
CA ASN A 192 12.13 5.98 -6.46
C ASN A 192 12.42 4.92 -7.53
N GLY A 193 11.81 5.05 -8.72
CA GLY A 193 12.01 4.11 -9.82
C GLY A 193 13.45 4.10 -10.33
N SER A 194 14.09 5.27 -10.42
CA SER A 194 15.48 5.37 -10.85
C SER A 194 16.47 4.84 -9.81
N PHE A 195 16.14 4.94 -8.52
CA PHE A 195 17.03 4.54 -7.43
C PHE A 195 16.82 3.08 -6.99
N PHE A 196 15.58 2.64 -6.77
CA PHE A 196 15.25 1.30 -6.26
C PHE A 196 14.97 0.31 -7.40
N ASN A 197 15.99 0.02 -8.20
CA ASN A 197 15.89 -0.94 -9.29
C ASN A 197 17.04 -1.95 -9.31
N THR A 198 16.83 -3.06 -9.99
CA THR A 198 17.78 -4.18 -10.05
C THR A 198 19.09 -3.82 -10.75
N HIS A 199 19.04 -2.94 -11.76
CA HIS A 199 20.26 -2.55 -12.49
C HIS A 199 21.25 -1.82 -11.57
N ARG A 200 20.76 -0.81 -10.83
CA ARG A 200 21.60 -0.12 -9.84
C ARG A 200 22.11 -1.06 -8.75
N MET A 201 21.23 -1.94 -8.25
CA MET A 201 21.62 -2.91 -7.23
C MET A 201 22.78 -3.78 -7.71
N ILE A 202 22.68 -4.39 -8.89
CA ILE A 202 23.72 -5.23 -9.47
C ILE A 202 25.01 -4.43 -9.68
N GLN A 203 24.88 -3.22 -10.24
CA GLN A 203 26.04 -2.34 -10.47
C GLN A 203 26.79 -2.03 -9.16
N GLN A 204 26.08 -1.76 -8.07
CA GLN A 204 26.70 -1.53 -6.77
C GLN A 204 27.34 -2.78 -6.19
N TYR A 205 26.74 -3.96 -6.35
CA TYR A 205 27.38 -5.21 -5.94
C TYR A 205 28.66 -5.46 -6.73
N VAL A 206 28.66 -5.23 -8.03
CA VAL A 206 29.84 -5.38 -8.88
C VAL A 206 30.96 -4.46 -8.40
N LEU A 207 30.67 -3.17 -8.23
CA LEU A 207 31.68 -2.17 -7.86
C LEU A 207 32.18 -2.33 -6.41
N ASN A 208 31.32 -2.67 -5.47
CA ASN A 208 31.64 -2.63 -4.05
C ASN A 208 32.03 -3.99 -3.46
N ALA A 209 31.69 -5.10 -4.12
CA ALA A 209 31.93 -6.45 -3.59
C ALA A 209 32.82 -7.31 -4.46
N TYR A 210 32.83 -7.11 -5.79
CA TYR A 210 33.59 -7.99 -6.70
C TYR A 210 34.86 -7.36 -7.28
N TYR A 211 35.00 -6.04 -7.23
CA TYR A 211 36.17 -5.31 -7.73
C TYR A 211 36.89 -4.53 -6.63
N GLN A 212 36.92 -5.06 -5.42
CA GLN A 212 37.81 -4.58 -4.34
C GLN A 212 39.14 -5.25 -4.39
#